data_4dcb13778873bb56c996121d14275b0c
#
_entry.id   4dcb13778873bb56c996121d14275b0c
#
_cell.length_a   1.000
_cell.length_b   1.000
_cell.length_c   1.000
_cell.angle_alpha   90.00
_cell.angle_beta   90.00
_cell.angle_gamma   90.00
#
_symmetry.space_group_name_H-M   'P 1'
#
loop_
_entity.id
_entity.type
_entity.pdbx_description
1 polymer ?
#
loop_
_entity_poly.entity_id
_entity_poly.type
_entity_poly.pdbx_seq_one_letter_code
_entity_poly.pdbx_strand_id
1 'polypeptide(L)'
;MNTFSKMWPDVHTPADAQARIDEQKAEAVKALNGREPQNLEEQALTLVGKDIFERLIKEYTEKQWGRKCTELPAFIIKRLPVRLVFDKNYFNDRYQGIPIGGYNKLIEGLVDGVDYKVNVDFFNSEYKDWQKYADKLVYCGQLDEYFGYKLGKLNWRTVSFKTRVEDMPNYQGNAVVNYTSHDEPYTRVIEHKHFEMFGQEVYDCPKTVVSEEYSTEYKEGMEPYYPVNDEQNNKLADEYRQLAAQEQNVIFGGRLAEYKYYDMAPIVEKVLGMEI
;
A
#
# COMPACT_ATOMS: atom_id res chain seq x y z
N MET A 1 3.31 -6.73 22.91
CA MET A 1 4.21 -6.77 24.09
C MET A 1 5.65 -7.09 23.73
N ASN A 2 5.99 -8.16 22.98
CA ASN A 2 7.40 -8.50 22.66
C ASN A 2 8.23 -7.32 22.09
N THR A 3 7.66 -6.53 21.23
CA THR A 3 8.31 -5.34 20.66
C THR A 3 8.68 -4.33 21.76
N PHE A 4 7.75 -4.05 22.65
CA PHE A 4 7.94 -3.05 23.72
C PHE A 4 8.96 -3.51 24.76
N SER A 5 8.90 -4.78 25.18
CA SER A 5 9.90 -5.31 26.13
C SER A 5 11.32 -5.37 25.56
N LYS A 6 11.43 -5.53 24.22
CA LYS A 6 12.73 -5.42 23.54
C LYS A 6 13.20 -3.97 23.36
N MET A 7 12.28 -3.06 23.14
CA MET A 7 12.56 -1.63 22.96
C MET A 7 12.91 -0.95 24.28
N TRP A 8 12.18 -1.31 25.35
CA TRP A 8 12.30 -0.76 26.69
C TRP A 8 12.46 -1.92 27.70
N PRO A 9 13.71 -2.16 28.18
CA PRO A 9 14.00 -3.29 29.08
C PRO A 9 13.24 -3.26 30.42
N ASP A 10 12.80 -2.07 30.84
CA ASP A 10 12.02 -1.83 32.07
C ASP A 10 10.50 -2.01 31.88
N VAL A 11 10.03 -2.27 30.65
CA VAL A 11 8.62 -2.48 30.33
C VAL A 11 8.30 -3.97 30.35
N HIS A 12 7.50 -4.38 31.33
CA HIS A 12 7.14 -5.79 31.54
C HIS A 12 5.65 -6.05 31.35
N THR A 13 4.80 -5.04 31.53
CA THR A 13 3.34 -5.14 31.44
C THR A 13 2.75 -4.23 30.35
N PRO A 14 1.51 -4.51 29.89
CA PRO A 14 0.77 -3.59 29.05
C PRO A 14 0.63 -2.17 29.64
N ALA A 15 0.48 -2.07 30.96
CA ALA A 15 0.36 -0.78 31.64
C ALA A 15 1.65 0.03 31.57
N ASP A 16 2.81 -0.62 31.76
CA ASP A 16 4.12 0.05 31.64
C ASP A 16 4.33 0.56 30.20
N ALA A 17 3.99 -0.27 29.20
CA ALA A 17 4.11 0.12 27.79
C ALA A 17 3.18 1.30 27.45
N GLN A 18 1.93 1.27 27.92
CA GLN A 18 0.99 2.37 27.71
C GLN A 18 1.48 3.66 28.37
N ALA A 19 1.96 3.59 29.60
CA ALA A 19 2.47 4.76 30.33
C ALA A 19 3.64 5.41 29.58
N ARG A 20 4.58 4.60 29.07
CA ARG A 20 5.71 5.09 28.29
C ARG A 20 5.30 5.74 26.97
N ILE A 21 4.34 5.14 26.27
CA ILE A 21 3.78 5.70 25.03
C ILE A 21 3.08 7.02 25.33
N ASP A 22 2.23 7.07 26.36
CA ASP A 22 1.45 8.26 26.71
C ASP A 22 2.34 9.43 27.16
N GLU A 23 3.43 9.15 27.90
CA GLU A 23 4.45 10.14 28.25
C GLU A 23 5.05 10.81 27.01
N GLN A 24 5.54 10.01 26.05
CA GLN A 24 6.15 10.53 24.83
C GLN A 24 5.15 11.24 23.91
N LYS A 25 3.91 10.74 23.84
CA LYS A 25 2.82 11.42 23.12
C LYS A 25 2.50 12.78 23.73
N ALA A 26 2.45 12.86 25.06
CA ALA A 26 2.20 14.11 25.76
C ALA A 26 3.28 15.15 25.49
N GLU A 27 4.55 14.75 25.43
CA GLU A 27 5.66 15.61 25.03
C GLU A 27 5.48 16.14 23.59
N ALA A 28 5.11 15.26 22.64
CA ALA A 28 4.86 15.64 21.26
C ALA A 28 3.69 16.62 21.13
N VAL A 29 2.57 16.36 21.80
CA VAL A 29 1.40 17.26 21.82
C VAL A 29 1.77 18.61 22.43
N LYS A 30 2.55 18.62 23.51
CA LYS A 30 3.03 19.88 24.13
C LYS A 30 3.91 20.69 23.18
N ALA A 31 4.77 20.02 22.40
CA ALA A 31 5.63 20.67 21.40
C ALA A 31 4.82 21.36 20.28
N LEU A 32 3.64 20.85 19.94
CA LEU A 32 2.75 21.46 18.96
C LEU A 32 2.12 22.79 19.45
N ASN A 33 2.14 23.05 20.76
CA ASN A 33 1.62 24.29 21.35
C ASN A 33 0.17 24.63 20.90
N GLY A 34 -0.69 23.61 20.83
CA GLY A 34 -2.11 23.74 20.47
C GLY A 34 -2.42 23.81 18.97
N ARG A 35 -1.43 23.70 18.09
CA ARG A 35 -1.66 23.58 16.64
C ARG A 35 -1.82 22.12 16.23
N GLU A 36 -2.44 21.90 15.08
CA GLU A 36 -2.50 20.58 14.44
C GLU A 36 -1.13 20.18 13.84
N PRO A 37 -0.83 18.86 13.76
CA PRO A 37 0.34 18.37 13.06
C PRO A 37 0.36 18.80 11.58
N GLN A 38 1.51 19.32 11.12
CA GLN A 38 1.68 19.84 9.77
C GLN A 38 2.24 18.79 8.79
N ASN A 39 2.90 17.77 9.30
CA ASN A 39 3.58 16.75 8.52
C ASN A 39 3.45 15.36 9.19
N LEU A 40 3.89 14.33 8.47
CA LEU A 40 3.82 12.95 8.91
C LEU A 40 4.62 12.70 10.22
N GLU A 41 5.78 13.33 10.39
CA GLU A 41 6.61 13.17 11.60
C GLU A 41 5.84 13.67 12.83
N GLU A 42 5.32 14.89 12.80
CA GLU A 42 4.54 15.46 13.89
C GLU A 42 3.30 14.60 14.20
N GLN A 43 2.59 14.16 13.16
CA GLN A 43 1.42 13.29 13.32
C GLN A 43 1.80 11.95 13.97
N ALA A 44 2.88 11.31 13.52
CA ALA A 44 3.32 10.03 14.07
C ALA A 44 3.75 10.16 15.54
N LEU A 45 4.49 11.21 15.87
CA LEU A 45 4.92 11.48 17.26
C LEU A 45 3.73 11.63 18.20
N THR A 46 2.64 12.28 17.76
CA THR A 46 1.42 12.39 18.59
C THR A 46 0.63 11.09 18.69
N LEU A 47 0.79 10.15 17.74
CA LEU A 47 0.09 8.87 17.74
C LEU A 47 0.80 7.78 18.56
N VAL A 48 2.12 7.71 18.49
CA VAL A 48 2.89 6.57 19.04
C VAL A 48 4.08 6.97 19.91
N GLY A 49 4.46 8.25 19.95
CA GLY A 49 5.65 8.72 20.66
C GLY A 49 6.94 8.53 19.87
N LYS A 50 8.03 9.08 20.42
CA LYS A 50 9.33 9.21 19.74
C LYS A 50 9.99 7.87 19.43
N ASP A 51 10.10 6.98 20.42
CA ASP A 51 10.88 5.75 20.26
C ASP A 51 10.27 4.80 19.21
N ILE A 52 8.93 4.69 19.18
CA ILE A 52 8.24 3.88 18.16
C ILE A 52 8.39 4.52 16.80
N PHE A 53 8.24 5.84 16.70
CA PHE A 53 8.41 6.57 15.46
C PHE A 53 9.83 6.38 14.89
N GLU A 54 10.86 6.68 15.67
CA GLU A 54 12.25 6.62 15.21
C GLU A 54 12.70 5.20 14.81
N ARG A 55 12.27 4.17 15.57
CA ARG A 55 12.75 2.79 15.36
C ARG A 55 11.96 2.01 14.33
N LEU A 56 10.65 2.26 14.19
CA LEU A 56 9.77 1.40 13.40
C LEU A 56 9.12 2.09 12.21
N ILE A 57 9.08 3.43 12.19
CA ILE A 57 8.25 4.16 11.22
C ILE A 57 9.10 5.06 10.33
N LYS A 58 9.95 5.89 10.92
CA LYS A 58 10.63 6.98 10.22
C LYS A 58 11.36 6.52 8.97
N GLU A 59 12.41 5.74 9.12
CA GLU A 59 13.28 5.35 8.01
C GLU A 59 12.57 4.40 7.03
N TYR A 60 11.67 3.54 7.52
CA TYR A 60 10.81 2.73 6.64
C TYR A 60 9.94 3.59 5.73
N THR A 61 9.29 4.60 6.30
CA THR A 61 8.43 5.52 5.57
C THR A 61 9.25 6.36 4.58
N GLU A 62 10.42 6.84 4.99
CA GLU A 62 11.32 7.59 4.13
C GLU A 62 11.83 6.76 2.95
N LYS A 63 12.15 5.47 3.15
CA LYS A 63 12.46 4.55 2.03
C LYS A 63 11.27 4.36 1.10
N GLN A 64 10.08 4.16 1.66
CA GLN A 64 8.87 3.91 0.87
C GLN A 64 8.50 5.12 0.00
N TRP A 65 8.60 6.33 0.55
CA TRP A 65 8.18 7.55 -0.13
C TRP A 65 9.32 8.28 -0.84
N GLY A 66 10.58 7.95 -0.53
CA GLY A 66 11.75 8.65 -1.08
C GLY A 66 11.89 10.10 -0.63
N ARG A 67 11.23 10.47 0.48
CA ARG A 67 11.19 11.82 1.06
C ARG A 67 11.27 11.73 2.58
N LYS A 68 11.71 12.80 3.22
CA LYS A 68 11.74 12.88 4.69
C LYS A 68 10.32 12.93 5.26
N CYS A 69 10.12 12.37 6.44
CA CYS A 69 8.83 12.40 7.12
C CYS A 69 8.32 13.83 7.38
N THR A 70 9.21 14.81 7.52
CA THR A 70 8.88 16.24 7.64
C THR A 70 8.33 16.87 6.35
N GLU A 71 8.55 16.24 5.20
CA GLU A 71 8.09 16.70 3.88
C GLU A 71 6.79 15.99 3.43
N LEU A 72 6.38 14.97 4.17
CA LEU A 72 5.20 14.16 3.86
C LEU A 72 3.97 14.70 4.60
N PRO A 73 2.79 14.71 3.97
CA PRO A 73 1.56 15.16 4.60
C PRO A 73 1.17 14.31 5.82
N ALA A 74 0.63 14.96 6.85
CA ALA A 74 0.18 14.31 8.09
C ALA A 74 -0.86 13.21 7.87
N PHE A 75 -1.73 13.35 6.86
CA PHE A 75 -2.81 12.40 6.59
C PHE A 75 -2.35 11.01 6.11
N ILE A 76 -1.10 10.86 5.67
CA ILE A 76 -0.52 9.55 5.28
C ILE A 76 -0.57 8.59 6.47
N ILE A 77 -0.34 9.09 7.69
CA ILE A 77 -0.48 8.32 8.92
C ILE A 77 -1.69 8.84 9.72
N LYS A 78 -2.86 8.28 9.44
CA LYS A 78 -4.06 8.63 10.22
C LYS A 78 -4.19 7.83 11.51
N ARG A 79 -3.66 6.60 11.52
CA ARG A 79 -3.70 5.69 12.66
C ARG A 79 -2.58 4.66 12.53
N LEU A 80 -2.06 4.26 13.67
CA LEU A 80 -1.09 3.17 13.77
C LEU A 80 -1.63 2.12 14.73
N PRO A 81 -1.65 0.84 14.36
CA PRO A 81 -2.17 -0.22 15.22
C PRO A 81 -1.17 -0.54 16.33
N VAL A 82 -1.20 0.23 17.42
CA VAL A 82 -0.47 -0.13 18.64
C VAL A 82 -1.32 -1.09 19.44
N ARG A 83 -0.83 -2.33 19.63
CA ARG A 83 -1.53 -3.37 20.39
C ARG A 83 -0.70 -3.79 21.60
N LEU A 84 -1.33 -3.76 22.76
CA LEU A 84 -0.71 -4.15 24.04
C LEU A 84 -1.00 -5.62 24.40
N VAL A 85 -1.43 -6.39 23.42
CA VAL A 85 -1.69 -7.82 23.51
C VAL A 85 -0.78 -8.61 22.57
N PHE A 86 -0.70 -9.92 22.74
CA PHE A 86 0.04 -10.81 21.84
C PHE A 86 -0.83 -11.14 20.61
N ASP A 87 -1.10 -10.14 19.79
CA ASP A 87 -1.77 -10.26 18.51
C ASP A 87 -0.84 -9.80 17.40
N LYS A 88 -0.54 -10.67 16.44
CA LYS A 88 0.32 -10.41 15.29
C LYS A 88 -0.44 -10.02 14.03
N ASN A 89 -1.77 -10.01 14.06
CA ASN A 89 -2.57 -9.59 12.92
C ASN A 89 -2.36 -8.10 12.65
N TYR A 90 -2.17 -7.74 11.41
CA TYR A 90 -2.04 -6.33 11.02
C TYR A 90 -3.41 -5.64 10.98
N PHE A 91 -4.41 -6.30 10.41
CA PHE A 91 -5.79 -5.79 10.33
C PHE A 91 -6.64 -6.23 11.53
N ASN A 92 -7.75 -5.52 11.75
CA ASN A 92 -8.77 -5.86 12.77
C ASN A 92 -9.96 -6.62 12.16
N ASP A 93 -9.88 -6.96 10.85
CA ASP A 93 -10.97 -7.61 10.14
C ASP A 93 -11.23 -9.02 10.69
N ARG A 94 -12.49 -9.37 10.78
CA ARG A 94 -12.93 -10.69 11.27
C ARG A 94 -12.46 -11.83 10.37
N TYR A 95 -12.42 -11.57 9.06
CA TYR A 95 -12.01 -12.53 8.04
C TYR A 95 -10.78 -11.99 7.34
N GLN A 96 -9.71 -12.75 7.39
CA GLN A 96 -8.44 -12.41 6.76
C GLN A 96 -7.88 -13.68 6.14
N GLY A 97 -7.32 -13.59 4.93
CA GLY A 97 -6.75 -14.74 4.26
C GLY A 97 -6.17 -14.39 2.89
N ILE A 98 -5.53 -15.39 2.30
CA ILE A 98 -5.05 -15.36 0.93
C ILE A 98 -5.76 -16.50 0.20
N PRO A 99 -6.25 -16.31 -1.04
CA PRO A 99 -6.90 -17.37 -1.79
C PRO A 99 -5.98 -18.59 -1.98
N ILE A 100 -6.51 -19.79 -1.72
CA ILE A 100 -5.77 -21.03 -1.99
C ILE A 100 -5.53 -21.15 -3.50
N GLY A 101 -4.26 -21.33 -3.88
CA GLY A 101 -3.82 -21.31 -5.27
C GLY A 101 -3.56 -19.93 -5.85
N GLY A 102 -3.59 -18.88 -5.01
CA GLY A 102 -3.25 -17.50 -5.37
C GLY A 102 -4.40 -16.69 -5.96
N TYR A 103 -4.13 -15.42 -6.21
CA TYR A 103 -5.14 -14.45 -6.67
C TYR A 103 -5.62 -14.67 -8.10
N ASN A 104 -4.86 -15.35 -8.97
CA ASN A 104 -5.28 -15.61 -10.34
C ASN A 104 -6.60 -16.40 -10.39
N LYS A 105 -6.76 -17.42 -9.53
CA LYS A 105 -8.02 -18.17 -9.42
C LYS A 105 -9.21 -17.32 -8.99
N LEU A 106 -8.96 -16.34 -8.11
CA LEU A 106 -10.00 -15.39 -7.71
C LEU A 106 -10.44 -14.54 -8.91
N ILE A 107 -9.47 -14.00 -9.68
CA ILE A 107 -9.77 -13.19 -10.87
C ILE A 107 -10.45 -14.02 -11.95
N GLU A 108 -9.99 -15.26 -12.22
CA GLU A 108 -10.64 -16.19 -13.15
C GLU A 108 -12.11 -16.43 -12.78
N GLY A 109 -12.39 -16.61 -11.48
CA GLY A 109 -13.78 -16.73 -11.01
C GLY A 109 -14.61 -15.45 -11.15
N LEU A 110 -14.00 -14.27 -11.03
CA LEU A 110 -14.70 -12.99 -11.23
C LEU A 110 -15.04 -12.69 -12.69
N VAL A 111 -14.25 -13.20 -13.64
CA VAL A 111 -14.49 -13.01 -15.08
C VAL A 111 -15.15 -14.23 -15.74
N ASP A 112 -15.59 -15.22 -14.95
CA ASP A 112 -16.28 -16.39 -15.47
C ASP A 112 -17.58 -15.98 -16.18
N GLY A 113 -17.75 -16.45 -17.41
CA GLY A 113 -18.88 -16.08 -18.27
C GLY A 113 -18.79 -14.69 -18.92
N VAL A 114 -17.67 -13.99 -18.77
CA VAL A 114 -17.40 -12.70 -19.42
C VAL A 114 -16.33 -12.86 -20.50
N ASP A 115 -16.57 -12.32 -21.69
CA ASP A 115 -15.56 -12.25 -22.74
C ASP A 115 -14.42 -11.32 -22.32
N TYR A 116 -13.19 -11.82 -22.32
CA TYR A 116 -12.02 -11.02 -21.98
C TYR A 116 -10.86 -11.26 -22.94
N LYS A 117 -10.00 -10.26 -23.05
CA LYS A 117 -8.72 -10.34 -23.80
C LYS A 117 -7.59 -9.84 -22.93
N VAL A 118 -6.48 -10.54 -22.96
CA VAL A 118 -5.23 -10.16 -22.29
C VAL A 118 -4.19 -9.65 -23.29
N ASN A 119 -3.16 -8.98 -22.81
CA ASN A 119 -2.08 -8.40 -23.63
C ASN A 119 -2.61 -7.36 -24.65
N VAL A 120 -3.62 -6.60 -24.25
CA VAL A 120 -4.20 -5.52 -25.04
C VAL A 120 -3.91 -4.20 -24.36
N ASP A 121 -3.19 -3.32 -25.05
CA ASP A 121 -3.06 -1.92 -24.69
C ASP A 121 -4.28 -1.17 -25.19
N PHE A 122 -5.06 -0.57 -24.29
CA PHE A 122 -6.32 0.10 -24.63
C PHE A 122 -6.10 1.21 -25.67
N PHE A 123 -5.09 2.08 -25.48
CA PHE A 123 -4.86 3.24 -26.35
C PHE A 123 -4.20 2.89 -27.68
N ASN A 124 -3.45 1.79 -27.73
CA ASN A 124 -2.76 1.31 -28.93
C ASN A 124 -3.52 0.19 -29.67
N SER A 125 -4.82 0.01 -29.37
CA SER A 125 -5.68 -1.00 -29.97
C SER A 125 -6.93 -0.37 -30.61
N GLU A 126 -7.73 -1.21 -31.30
CA GLU A 126 -9.04 -0.85 -31.82
C GLU A 126 -10.04 -0.47 -30.71
N TYR A 127 -9.82 -0.94 -29.47
CA TYR A 127 -10.71 -0.73 -28.32
C TYR A 127 -10.67 0.70 -27.76
N LYS A 128 -9.74 1.55 -28.20
CA LYS A 128 -9.80 2.98 -27.87
C LYS A 128 -11.10 3.64 -28.37
N ASP A 129 -11.66 3.12 -29.48
CA ASP A 129 -12.95 3.53 -30.03
C ASP A 129 -14.08 2.69 -29.42
N TRP A 130 -14.11 2.58 -28.11
CA TRP A 130 -14.93 1.67 -27.32
C TRP A 130 -16.44 1.76 -27.64
N GLN A 131 -16.93 2.92 -28.08
CA GLN A 131 -18.31 3.14 -28.48
C GLN A 131 -18.77 2.25 -29.66
N LYS A 132 -17.82 1.63 -30.38
CA LYS A 132 -18.15 0.63 -31.41
C LYS A 132 -18.49 -0.74 -30.82
N TYR A 133 -18.16 -0.97 -29.55
CA TYR A 133 -18.23 -2.28 -28.91
C TYR A 133 -19.16 -2.32 -27.71
N ALA A 134 -19.42 -1.17 -27.06
CA ALA A 134 -20.18 -1.10 -25.82
C ALA A 134 -20.91 0.24 -25.66
N ASP A 135 -22.02 0.23 -24.91
CA ASP A 135 -22.79 1.43 -24.56
C ASP A 135 -22.13 2.20 -23.39
N LYS A 136 -21.36 1.52 -22.55
CA LYS A 136 -20.62 2.11 -21.41
C LYS A 136 -19.21 1.56 -21.34
N LEU A 137 -18.30 2.39 -20.86
CA LEU A 137 -16.91 2.03 -20.53
C LEU A 137 -16.69 2.13 -19.02
N VAL A 138 -16.16 1.08 -18.41
CA VAL A 138 -15.56 1.15 -17.08
C VAL A 138 -14.05 1.22 -17.26
N TYR A 139 -13.49 2.41 -17.08
CA TYR A 139 -12.05 2.65 -17.25
C TYR A 139 -11.32 2.55 -15.91
N CYS A 140 -10.35 1.63 -15.83
CA CYS A 140 -9.53 1.38 -14.63
C CYS A 140 -8.03 1.73 -14.81
N GLY A 141 -7.65 2.29 -15.96
CA GLY A 141 -6.28 2.76 -16.23
C GLY A 141 -5.94 4.09 -15.57
N GLN A 142 -4.79 4.66 -15.88
CA GLN A 142 -4.37 5.94 -15.28
C GLN A 142 -5.26 7.09 -15.74
N LEU A 143 -5.68 7.93 -14.77
CA LEU A 143 -6.62 9.02 -15.01
C LEU A 143 -6.10 10.05 -16.02
N ASP A 144 -4.85 10.47 -15.88
CA ASP A 144 -4.19 11.46 -16.74
C ASP A 144 -3.91 10.91 -18.15
N GLU A 145 -3.63 9.61 -18.27
CA GLU A 145 -3.42 8.92 -19.55
C GLU A 145 -4.69 8.91 -20.39
N TYR A 146 -5.87 8.68 -19.78
CA TYR A 146 -7.16 8.76 -20.48
C TYR A 146 -7.34 10.08 -21.20
N PHE A 147 -6.88 11.17 -20.60
CA PHE A 147 -6.95 12.51 -21.18
C PHE A 147 -5.70 12.92 -21.98
N GLY A 148 -4.82 11.96 -22.34
CA GLY A 148 -3.62 12.21 -23.10
C GLY A 148 -2.64 13.16 -22.40
N TYR A 149 -2.63 13.16 -21.06
CA TYR A 149 -1.76 13.99 -20.21
C TYR A 149 -1.90 15.51 -20.44
N LYS A 150 -3.07 15.97 -20.94
CA LYS A 150 -3.26 17.38 -21.38
C LYS A 150 -3.11 18.44 -20.30
N LEU A 151 -3.23 18.07 -19.01
CA LEU A 151 -2.98 18.96 -17.87
C LEU A 151 -1.63 18.70 -17.19
N GLY A 152 -0.90 17.68 -17.64
CA GLY A 152 0.36 17.21 -17.05
C GLY A 152 0.25 15.78 -16.50
N LYS A 153 1.38 15.17 -16.12
CA LYS A 153 1.44 13.82 -15.60
C LYS A 153 1.25 13.81 -14.08
N LEU A 154 0.43 12.90 -13.60
CA LEU A 154 0.30 12.57 -12.18
C LEU A 154 1.48 11.72 -11.73
N ASN A 155 2.01 11.98 -10.55
CA ASN A 155 3.17 11.29 -10.04
C ASN A 155 2.77 10.03 -9.26
N TRP A 156 3.56 8.97 -9.46
CA TRP A 156 3.38 7.68 -8.81
C TRP A 156 4.65 7.22 -8.12
N ARG A 157 4.50 6.36 -7.13
CA ARG A 157 5.57 5.49 -6.63
C ARG A 157 5.37 4.10 -7.19
N THR A 158 6.48 3.39 -7.37
CA THR A 158 6.48 1.99 -7.80
C THR A 158 7.36 1.14 -6.90
N VAL A 159 7.26 -0.16 -7.05
CA VAL A 159 8.15 -1.12 -6.41
C VAL A 159 8.82 -2.01 -7.44
N SER A 160 10.03 -2.43 -7.15
CA SER A 160 10.77 -3.43 -7.91
C SER A 160 11.19 -4.57 -6.98
N PHE A 161 11.37 -5.75 -7.55
CA PHE A 161 11.71 -6.95 -6.80
C PHE A 161 13.00 -7.57 -7.30
N LYS A 162 13.88 -7.96 -6.36
CA LYS A 162 15.00 -8.86 -6.64
C LYS A 162 14.65 -10.22 -6.06
N THR A 163 14.29 -11.13 -6.95
CA THR A 163 13.87 -12.48 -6.57
C THR A 163 15.02 -13.47 -6.78
N ARG A 164 15.24 -14.34 -5.79
CA ARG A 164 16.25 -15.42 -5.85
C ARG A 164 15.73 -16.69 -5.22
N VAL A 165 16.35 -17.79 -5.59
CA VAL A 165 16.14 -19.10 -4.94
C VAL A 165 17.26 -19.33 -3.95
N GLU A 166 16.89 -19.63 -2.70
CA GLU A 166 17.82 -20.02 -1.64
C GLU A 166 17.86 -21.54 -1.49
N ASP A 167 19.07 -22.07 -1.34
CA ASP A 167 19.31 -23.51 -1.17
C ASP A 167 19.17 -23.93 0.30
N MET A 168 18.04 -23.55 0.88
CA MET A 168 17.64 -23.87 2.26
C MET A 168 16.12 -23.91 2.37
N PRO A 169 15.56 -24.72 3.28
CA PRO A 169 14.10 -24.88 3.40
C PRO A 169 13.39 -23.67 4.01
N ASN A 170 14.09 -22.81 4.74
CA ASN A 170 13.52 -21.69 5.48
C ASN A 170 14.58 -20.59 5.63
N TYR A 171 14.30 -19.40 5.08
CA TYR A 171 15.20 -18.26 5.09
C TYR A 171 14.97 -17.35 6.29
N GLN A 172 13.71 -16.96 6.54
CA GLN A 172 13.36 -16.00 7.58
C GLN A 172 12.25 -16.49 8.53
N GLY A 173 11.58 -17.61 8.23
CA GLY A 173 10.55 -18.20 9.09
C GLY A 173 9.21 -17.44 9.11
N ASN A 174 8.99 -16.52 8.18
CA ASN A 174 7.77 -15.75 8.05
C ASN A 174 7.59 -15.29 6.60
N ALA A 175 6.33 -15.11 6.16
CA ALA A 175 6.03 -14.68 4.80
C ALA A 175 6.61 -13.29 4.47
N VAL A 176 6.52 -12.33 5.40
CA VAL A 176 6.99 -10.96 5.17
C VAL A 176 7.72 -10.44 6.41
N VAL A 177 8.90 -9.90 6.21
CA VAL A 177 9.67 -9.14 7.21
C VAL A 177 9.95 -7.74 6.67
N ASN A 178 9.52 -6.70 7.39
CA ASN A 178 9.82 -5.32 7.07
C ASN A 178 11.18 -4.92 7.67
N TYR A 179 11.98 -4.25 6.87
CA TYR A 179 13.28 -3.71 7.27
C TYR A 179 13.14 -2.20 7.47
N THR A 180 13.22 -1.77 8.71
CA THR A 180 12.90 -0.39 9.10
C THR A 180 14.09 0.56 9.05
N SER A 181 15.35 0.06 9.02
CA SER A 181 16.56 0.88 8.94
C SER A 181 16.95 1.24 7.50
N HIS A 182 17.56 2.39 7.31
CA HIS A 182 18.25 2.77 6.07
C HIS A 182 19.50 1.93 5.76
N ASP A 183 20.03 1.17 6.73
CA ASP A 183 21.16 0.26 6.51
C ASP A 183 20.85 -0.78 5.43
N GLU A 184 19.54 -1.15 5.32
CA GLU A 184 19.05 -2.04 4.29
C GLU A 184 18.26 -1.24 3.24
N PRO A 185 18.65 -1.32 1.95
CA PRO A 185 18.04 -0.48 0.91
C PRO A 185 16.64 -0.94 0.49
N TYR A 186 16.24 -2.19 0.80
CA TYR A 186 14.91 -2.72 0.55
C TYR A 186 13.96 -2.41 1.72
N THR A 187 12.67 -2.32 1.42
CA THR A 187 11.61 -2.07 2.41
C THR A 187 11.17 -3.33 3.12
N ARG A 188 11.19 -4.47 2.41
CA ARG A 188 10.81 -5.77 2.97
C ARG A 188 11.46 -6.92 2.23
N VAL A 189 11.48 -8.07 2.91
CA VAL A 189 11.82 -9.37 2.32
C VAL A 189 10.60 -10.26 2.40
N ILE A 190 10.28 -10.92 1.30
CA ILE A 190 9.15 -11.82 1.15
C ILE A 190 9.70 -13.23 0.95
N GLU A 191 9.34 -14.17 1.82
CA GLU A 191 9.59 -15.60 1.63
C GLU A 191 8.30 -16.29 1.24
N HIS A 192 8.16 -16.59 -0.04
CA HIS A 192 6.88 -16.91 -0.68
C HIS A 192 6.19 -18.17 -0.15
N LYS A 193 6.94 -19.21 0.26
CA LYS A 193 6.35 -20.46 0.76
C LYS A 193 5.50 -20.28 2.02
N HIS A 194 5.83 -19.30 2.86
CA HIS A 194 5.11 -19.04 4.11
C HIS A 194 3.72 -18.42 3.94
N PHE A 195 3.32 -18.09 2.71
CA PHE A 195 1.92 -17.76 2.43
C PHE A 195 1.01 -19.01 2.41
N GLU A 196 1.56 -20.20 2.30
CA GLU A 196 0.87 -21.50 2.37
C GLU A 196 -0.25 -21.68 1.31
N MET A 197 -0.29 -20.82 0.29
CA MET A 197 -1.38 -20.82 -0.71
C MET A 197 -1.28 -21.91 -1.77
N PHE A 198 -0.14 -22.58 -1.88
CA PHE A 198 0.12 -23.62 -2.89
C PHE A 198 0.22 -25.03 -2.33
N GLY A 199 -0.07 -25.24 -1.06
CA GLY A 199 -0.12 -26.54 -0.41
C GLY A 199 1.18 -26.98 0.27
N GLN A 200 1.08 -28.11 0.95
CA GLN A 200 2.13 -28.65 1.82
C GLN A 200 3.41 -29.02 1.07
N GLU A 201 3.29 -29.52 -0.16
CA GLU A 201 4.44 -29.90 -0.99
C GLU A 201 5.39 -28.73 -1.29
N VAL A 202 4.84 -27.52 -1.48
CA VAL A 202 5.65 -26.30 -1.68
C VAL A 202 6.28 -25.89 -0.35
N TYR A 203 5.56 -26.02 0.74
CA TYR A 203 6.06 -25.73 2.07
C TYR A 203 7.24 -26.64 2.46
N ASP A 204 7.13 -27.93 2.15
CA ASP A 204 8.14 -28.97 2.46
C ASP A 204 9.33 -28.96 1.48
N CYS A 205 9.30 -28.16 0.43
CA CYS A 205 10.41 -28.05 -0.53
C CYS A 205 11.72 -27.68 0.20
N PRO A 206 12.85 -28.37 -0.09
CA PRO A 206 14.15 -28.10 0.54
C PRO A 206 14.76 -26.76 0.13
N LYS A 207 14.17 -26.06 -0.84
CA LYS A 207 14.54 -24.73 -1.30
C LYS A 207 13.43 -23.74 -1.03
N THR A 208 13.77 -22.45 -0.96
CA THR A 208 12.78 -21.38 -0.82
C THR A 208 13.02 -20.25 -1.81
N VAL A 209 11.96 -19.52 -2.15
CA VAL A 209 12.03 -18.33 -3.00
C VAL A 209 11.89 -17.11 -2.14
N VAL A 210 12.82 -16.17 -2.30
CA VAL A 210 12.89 -14.93 -1.53
C VAL A 210 12.91 -13.74 -2.48
N SER A 211 12.10 -12.73 -2.18
CA SER A 211 12.07 -11.47 -2.93
C SER A 211 12.36 -10.29 -2.00
N GLU A 212 13.32 -9.47 -2.37
CA GLU A 212 13.59 -8.16 -1.76
C GLU A 212 12.78 -7.10 -2.51
N GLU A 213 11.98 -6.32 -1.80
CA GLU A 213 11.17 -5.24 -2.36
C GLU A 213 11.87 -3.89 -2.20
N TYR A 214 12.01 -3.17 -3.31
CA TYR A 214 12.58 -1.82 -3.36
C TYR A 214 11.51 -0.82 -3.80
N SER A 215 11.25 0.20 -3.00
CA SER A 215 10.38 1.31 -3.39
C SER A 215 11.19 2.34 -4.19
N THR A 216 10.68 2.72 -5.36
CA THR A 216 11.33 3.68 -6.26
C THR A 216 10.33 4.67 -6.84
N GLU A 217 10.85 5.73 -7.48
CA GLU A 217 10.02 6.61 -8.28
C GLU A 217 9.54 5.89 -9.54
N TYR A 218 8.29 6.14 -9.89
CA TYR A 218 7.70 5.63 -11.11
C TYR A 218 8.36 6.26 -12.34
N LYS A 219 8.61 5.45 -13.34
CA LYS A 219 9.03 5.88 -14.68
C LYS A 219 8.11 5.21 -15.70
N GLU A 220 7.94 5.85 -16.85
CA GLU A 220 7.16 5.29 -17.95
C GLU A 220 7.60 3.86 -18.30
N GLY A 221 6.62 2.97 -18.43
CA GLY A 221 6.86 1.54 -18.63
C GLY A 221 6.95 0.71 -17.33
N MET A 222 6.90 1.34 -16.16
CA MET A 222 6.75 0.65 -14.87
C MET A 222 5.28 0.58 -14.45
N GLU A 223 4.97 -0.27 -13.46
CA GLU A 223 3.65 -0.33 -12.87
C GLU A 223 3.46 0.79 -11.83
N PRO A 224 2.39 1.60 -11.91
CA PRO A 224 2.07 2.63 -10.92
C PRO A 224 1.39 2.01 -9.69
N TYR A 225 2.12 1.90 -8.57
CA TYR A 225 1.60 1.25 -7.35
C TYR A 225 0.90 2.21 -6.41
N TYR A 226 1.50 3.37 -6.14
CA TYR A 226 1.01 4.29 -5.11
C TYR A 226 0.93 5.72 -5.66
N PRO A 227 -0.23 6.39 -5.59
CA PRO A 227 -0.34 7.79 -5.98
C PRO A 227 0.45 8.68 -5.00
N VAL A 228 1.15 9.67 -5.52
CA VAL A 228 1.83 10.68 -4.71
C VAL A 228 0.82 11.75 -4.31
N ASN A 229 0.26 11.62 -3.12
CA ASN A 229 -0.81 12.49 -2.61
C ASN A 229 -0.26 13.76 -1.96
N ASP A 230 0.61 14.51 -2.66
CA ASP A 230 0.97 15.86 -2.25
C ASP A 230 -0.04 16.89 -2.78
N GLU A 231 0.09 18.15 -2.34
CA GLU A 231 -0.85 19.23 -2.69
C GLU A 231 -0.92 19.44 -4.22
N GLN A 232 0.22 19.43 -4.90
CA GLN A 232 0.29 19.65 -6.34
C GLN A 232 -0.42 18.53 -7.11
N ASN A 233 -0.13 17.27 -6.78
CA ASN A 233 -0.74 16.13 -7.45
C ASN A 233 -2.23 16.00 -7.11
N ASN A 234 -2.64 16.30 -5.88
CA ASN A 234 -4.04 16.30 -5.50
C ASN A 234 -4.84 17.35 -6.28
N LYS A 235 -4.30 18.56 -6.43
CA LYS A 235 -4.91 19.61 -7.24
C LYS A 235 -5.03 19.19 -8.71
N LEU A 236 -3.96 18.65 -9.30
CA LEU A 236 -3.97 18.16 -10.67
C LEU A 236 -4.97 17.02 -10.86
N ALA A 237 -5.05 16.09 -9.90
CA ALA A 237 -6.02 15.01 -9.93
C ALA A 237 -7.47 15.52 -9.85
N ASP A 238 -7.74 16.58 -9.07
CA ASP A 238 -9.05 17.19 -8.98
C ASP A 238 -9.45 17.87 -10.30
N GLU A 239 -8.51 18.51 -11.00
CA GLU A 239 -8.74 19.07 -12.33
C GLU A 239 -9.09 17.96 -13.34
N TYR A 240 -8.39 16.82 -13.31
CA TYR A 240 -8.74 15.65 -14.14
C TYR A 240 -10.09 15.04 -13.75
N ARG A 241 -10.44 14.95 -12.48
CA ARG A 241 -11.78 14.48 -12.03
C ARG A 241 -12.91 15.36 -12.55
N GLN A 242 -12.68 16.68 -12.65
CA GLN A 242 -13.66 17.58 -13.26
C GLN A 242 -13.85 17.30 -14.76
N LEU A 243 -12.79 16.91 -15.47
CA LEU A 243 -12.90 16.46 -16.86
C LEU A 243 -13.62 15.11 -16.94
N ALA A 244 -13.26 14.17 -16.08
CA ALA A 244 -13.88 12.84 -16.02
C ALA A 244 -15.41 12.93 -15.74
N ALA A 245 -15.84 13.88 -14.94
CA ALA A 245 -17.26 14.11 -14.66
C ALA A 245 -18.06 14.62 -15.88
N GLN A 246 -17.39 15.06 -16.94
CA GLN A 246 -18.03 15.50 -18.20
C GLN A 246 -18.14 14.38 -19.23
N GLU A 247 -17.42 13.28 -19.04
CA GLU A 247 -17.46 12.13 -19.94
C GLU A 247 -18.80 11.40 -19.82
N GLN A 248 -19.48 11.24 -20.95
CA GLN A 248 -20.74 10.50 -21.00
C GLN A 248 -20.46 9.00 -21.16
N ASN A 249 -21.18 8.18 -20.41
CA ASN A 249 -21.09 6.73 -20.48
C ASN A 249 -19.70 6.16 -20.12
N VAL A 250 -18.86 6.91 -19.40
CA VAL A 250 -17.58 6.44 -18.88
C VAL A 250 -17.61 6.48 -17.37
N ILE A 251 -17.32 5.35 -16.74
CA ILE A 251 -17.16 5.21 -15.30
C ILE A 251 -15.65 5.08 -15.02
N PHE A 252 -15.09 6.04 -14.30
CA PHE A 252 -13.72 5.96 -13.84
C PHE A 252 -13.68 5.25 -12.47
N GLY A 253 -13.04 4.10 -12.38
CA GLY A 253 -13.03 3.29 -11.18
C GLY A 253 -11.67 2.64 -10.88
N GLY A 254 -11.41 2.40 -9.60
CA GLY A 254 -10.18 1.76 -9.17
C GLY A 254 -9.05 2.73 -8.86
N ARG A 255 -7.93 2.17 -8.40
CA ARG A 255 -6.79 2.95 -7.86
C ARG A 255 -6.21 3.95 -8.88
N LEU A 256 -6.07 3.53 -10.13
CA LEU A 256 -5.41 4.33 -11.17
C LEU A 256 -6.34 5.42 -11.70
N ALA A 257 -7.59 5.06 -12.05
CA ALA A 257 -8.55 6.00 -12.63
C ALA A 257 -9.10 7.00 -11.61
N GLU A 258 -9.06 6.69 -10.32
CA GLU A 258 -9.46 7.62 -9.27
C GLU A 258 -8.27 8.39 -8.66
N TYR A 259 -7.05 8.01 -9.02
CA TYR A 259 -5.81 8.52 -8.39
C TYR A 259 -5.92 8.45 -6.87
N LYS A 260 -6.24 7.24 -6.35
CA LYS A 260 -6.50 7.02 -4.92
C LYS A 260 -5.99 5.66 -4.48
N TYR A 261 -5.41 5.61 -3.29
CA TYR A 261 -5.02 4.34 -2.69
C TYR A 261 -6.25 3.59 -2.15
N TYR A 262 -6.36 2.33 -2.54
CA TYR A 262 -7.33 1.38 -2.01
C TYR A 262 -6.63 0.07 -1.65
N ASP A 263 -6.99 -0.51 -0.51
CA ASP A 263 -6.80 -1.93 -0.26
C ASP A 263 -7.88 -2.74 -1.01
N MET A 264 -7.70 -4.06 -1.13
CA MET A 264 -8.62 -4.90 -1.93
C MET A 264 -10.06 -4.89 -1.39
N ALA A 265 -10.26 -5.05 -0.09
CA ALA A 265 -11.61 -5.09 0.48
C ALA A 265 -12.37 -3.76 0.28
N PRO A 266 -11.81 -2.57 0.58
CA PRO A 266 -12.48 -1.30 0.31
C PRO A 266 -12.83 -1.04 -1.16
N ILE A 267 -12.01 -1.50 -2.12
CA ILE A 267 -12.37 -1.31 -3.53
C ILE A 267 -13.50 -2.24 -3.97
N VAL A 268 -13.52 -3.48 -3.47
CA VAL A 268 -14.63 -4.43 -3.72
C VAL A 268 -15.92 -3.90 -3.11
N GLU A 269 -15.89 -3.42 -1.85
CA GLU A 269 -17.05 -2.81 -1.19
C GLU A 269 -17.60 -1.64 -2.01
N LYS A 270 -16.71 -0.76 -2.50
CA LYS A 270 -17.10 0.36 -3.33
C LYS A 270 -17.81 -0.10 -4.62
N VAL A 271 -17.23 -1.07 -5.34
CA VAL A 271 -17.81 -1.58 -6.60
C VAL A 271 -19.16 -2.25 -6.37
N LEU A 272 -19.31 -3.01 -5.29
CA LEU A 272 -20.62 -3.64 -4.93
C LEU A 272 -21.71 -2.61 -4.61
N GLY A 273 -21.34 -1.41 -4.22
CA GLY A 273 -22.27 -0.30 -3.98
C GLY A 273 -22.53 0.61 -5.19
N MET A 274 -21.91 0.32 -6.36
CA MET A 274 -22.10 1.12 -7.57
C MET A 274 -23.32 0.64 -8.37
N GLU A 275 -24.09 1.58 -8.89
CA GLU A 275 -25.07 1.33 -9.95
C GLU A 275 -24.38 1.54 -11.31
N ILE A 276 -24.29 0.48 -12.13
CA ILE A 276 -23.62 0.50 -13.44
C ILE A 276 -24.62 0.53 -14.57
#